data_9d33bf593c33208892bdfc064363a546
#
_entry.id   9d33bf593c33208892bdfc064363a546
#
_cell.length_a   1.000
_cell.length_b   1.000
_cell.length_c   1.000
_cell.angle_alpha   90.00
_cell.angle_beta   90.00
_cell.angle_gamma   90.00
#
_symmetry.space_group_name_H-M   'P 1'
#
loop_
_entity.id
_entity.type
_entity.pdbx_description
1 polymer ?
#
loop_
_entity_poly.entity_id
_entity_poly.type
_entity_poly.pdbx_seq_one_letter_code
_entity_poly.pdbx_strand_id
1 'polypeptide(L)'
;MWWNDVRRLALPVSAILFAALSGCKAKSPGKLETRTVTFAKHHIFIGNKNQKNPLPANAETLADGKEAFSHYCVACHGNDGQNTGVPFVDHISPPIPSLASPEVQSYTDGQLKTILDYGIQPSGMPGSKGVLSDDELWSIIVFIRHLPPAGSQGTPEMYTH
;
A
#
# COMPACT_ATOMS: atom_id res chain seq x y z
N MET A 1 -40.86 -14.16 42.38
CA MET A 1 -40.11 -12.95 42.75
C MET A 1 -38.76 -12.83 42.00
N TRP A 2 -38.15 -13.90 41.59
CA TRP A 2 -36.83 -13.92 40.94
C TRP A 2 -36.81 -13.49 39.46
N TRP A 3 -37.89 -13.70 38.73
CA TRP A 3 -37.97 -13.42 37.28
C TRP A 3 -38.07 -11.92 36.95
N ASN A 4 -38.55 -11.10 37.85
CA ASN A 4 -38.61 -9.64 37.60
C ASN A 4 -37.26 -8.94 37.73
N ASP A 5 -36.35 -9.47 38.54
CA ASP A 5 -35.01 -8.92 38.74
C ASP A 5 -34.09 -9.20 37.56
N VAL A 6 -34.24 -10.37 36.94
CA VAL A 6 -33.47 -10.74 35.71
C VAL A 6 -33.86 -9.82 34.53
N ARG A 7 -35.15 -9.47 34.37
CA ARG A 7 -35.62 -8.55 33.34
C ARG A 7 -35.11 -7.12 33.53
N ARG A 8 -34.97 -6.65 34.78
CA ARG A 8 -34.48 -5.31 35.09
C ARG A 8 -32.98 -5.15 34.80
N LEU A 9 -32.22 -6.21 34.91
CA LEU A 9 -30.78 -6.20 34.58
C LEU A 9 -30.47 -6.48 33.08
N ALA A 10 -31.33 -7.21 32.38
CA ALA A 10 -31.14 -7.55 30.97
C ALA A 10 -31.30 -6.30 30.04
N LEU A 11 -32.18 -5.39 30.36
CA LEU A 11 -32.44 -4.18 29.56
C LEU A 11 -31.23 -3.21 29.52
N PRO A 12 -30.56 -2.87 30.62
CA PRO A 12 -29.39 -1.99 30.55
C PRO A 12 -28.17 -2.67 29.90
N VAL A 13 -28.01 -3.98 30.08
CA VAL A 13 -26.90 -4.74 29.44
C VAL A 13 -27.07 -4.80 27.92
N SER A 14 -28.30 -5.03 27.42
CA SER A 14 -28.59 -5.00 25.99
C SER A 14 -28.38 -3.61 25.40
N ALA A 15 -28.77 -2.54 26.10
CA ALA A 15 -28.59 -1.17 25.64
C ALA A 15 -27.11 -0.77 25.56
N ILE A 16 -26.29 -1.22 26.51
CA ILE A 16 -24.83 -0.99 26.50
C ILE A 16 -24.16 -1.78 25.37
N LEU A 17 -24.60 -3.02 25.11
CA LEU A 17 -24.07 -3.84 24.01
C LEU A 17 -24.43 -3.23 22.65
N PHE A 18 -25.64 -2.67 22.50
CA PHE A 18 -26.07 -1.99 21.27
C PHE A 18 -25.34 -0.65 21.04
N ALA A 19 -25.05 0.11 22.10
CA ALA A 19 -24.27 1.34 22.01
C ALA A 19 -22.80 1.08 21.64
N ALA A 20 -22.23 -0.07 22.01
CA ALA A 20 -20.89 -0.48 21.63
C ALA A 20 -20.78 -0.91 20.15
N LEU A 21 -21.91 -1.25 19.50
CA LEU A 21 -21.99 -1.61 18.08
C LEU A 21 -22.28 -0.42 17.16
N SER A 22 -22.53 0.77 17.70
CA SER A 22 -22.65 2.01 16.90
C SER A 22 -21.28 2.34 16.34
N GLY A 23 -21.08 1.94 15.09
CA GLY A 23 -19.80 1.93 14.39
C GLY A 23 -19.03 3.24 14.56
N CYS A 24 -17.83 3.13 15.06
CA CYS A 24 -16.85 4.20 14.99
C CYS A 24 -16.66 4.60 13.52
N LYS A 25 -17.14 5.77 13.12
CA LYS A 25 -16.65 6.39 11.88
C LYS A 25 -15.15 6.56 12.07
N ALA A 26 -14.37 5.77 11.32
CA ALA A 26 -12.92 5.89 11.32
C ALA A 26 -12.56 7.32 10.89
N LYS A 27 -12.07 8.11 11.83
CA LYS A 27 -11.55 9.44 11.53
C LYS A 27 -10.20 9.28 10.86
N SER A 28 -9.94 10.06 9.82
CA SER A 28 -8.62 10.06 9.18
C SER A 28 -7.53 10.25 10.23
N PRO A 29 -6.45 9.44 10.23
CA PRO A 29 -5.42 9.50 11.24
C PRO A 29 -4.75 10.89 11.26
N GLY A 30 -4.46 11.39 12.44
CA GLY A 30 -3.77 12.67 12.62
C GLY A 30 -2.31 12.59 12.16
N LYS A 31 -1.68 13.76 11.89
CA LYS A 31 -0.27 13.82 11.44
C LYS A 31 0.70 13.08 12.36
N LEU A 32 0.48 13.10 13.67
CA LEU A 32 1.31 12.41 14.64
C LEU A 32 1.12 10.88 14.56
N GLU A 33 -0.14 10.45 14.44
CA GLU A 33 -0.51 9.05 14.30
C GLU A 33 0.06 8.47 12.99
N THR A 34 -0.07 9.19 11.89
CA THR A 34 0.52 8.83 10.59
C THR A 34 2.05 8.68 10.72
N ARG A 35 2.73 9.63 11.36
CA ARG A 35 4.19 9.57 11.58
C ARG A 35 4.59 8.34 12.40
N THR A 36 3.86 8.04 13.46
CA THR A 36 4.16 6.90 14.33
C THR A 36 3.94 5.57 13.61
N VAL A 37 2.84 5.46 12.86
CA VAL A 37 2.54 4.26 12.05
C VAL A 37 3.57 4.08 10.94
N THR A 38 3.94 5.15 10.24
CA THR A 38 4.97 5.10 9.19
C THR A 38 6.32 4.68 9.78
N PHE A 39 6.72 5.27 10.91
CA PHE A 39 7.95 4.87 11.60
C PHE A 39 7.94 3.38 11.98
N ALA A 40 6.84 2.89 12.54
CA ALA A 40 6.69 1.48 12.92
C ALA A 40 6.76 0.55 11.70
N LYS A 41 6.10 0.89 10.61
CA LYS A 41 6.19 0.14 9.34
C LYS A 41 7.64 0.03 8.86
N HIS A 42 8.37 1.14 8.81
CA HIS A 42 9.73 1.17 8.30
C HIS A 42 10.77 0.49 9.20
N HIS A 43 10.53 0.42 10.51
CA HIS A 43 11.56 -0.03 11.45
C HIS A 43 11.26 -1.38 12.10
N ILE A 44 10.00 -1.77 12.15
CA ILE A 44 9.56 -2.96 12.91
C ILE A 44 8.89 -4.00 12.02
N PHE A 45 7.98 -3.58 11.12
CA PHE A 45 7.10 -4.52 10.42
C PHE A 45 7.61 -4.97 9.06
N ILE A 46 8.35 -4.12 8.33
CA ILE A 46 8.88 -4.49 7.01
C ILE A 46 10.33 -4.92 7.17
N GLY A 47 10.59 -6.20 6.95
CA GLY A 47 11.90 -6.81 7.08
C GLY A 47 12.92 -6.35 6.02
N ASN A 48 14.12 -6.95 6.06
CA ASN A 48 15.19 -6.81 5.05
C ASN A 48 15.71 -5.38 4.80
N LYS A 49 15.56 -4.48 5.78
CA LYS A 49 15.95 -3.07 5.68
C LYS A 49 17.39 -2.85 5.17
N ASN A 50 18.31 -3.74 5.49
CA ASN A 50 19.72 -3.63 5.14
C ASN A 50 20.07 -4.29 3.80
N GLN A 51 19.12 -5.00 3.18
CA GLN A 51 19.33 -5.62 1.88
C GLN A 51 19.37 -4.53 0.80
N LYS A 52 20.42 -4.57 -0.01
CA LYS A 52 20.60 -3.65 -1.13
C LYS A 52 20.23 -4.34 -2.42
N ASN A 53 19.78 -3.56 -3.39
CA ASN A 53 19.57 -4.05 -4.73
C ASN A 53 20.91 -4.55 -5.31
N PRO A 54 21.01 -5.80 -5.75
CA PRO A 54 22.23 -6.34 -6.35
C PRO A 54 22.44 -5.88 -7.79
N LEU A 55 21.36 -5.41 -8.47
CA LEU A 55 21.43 -4.97 -9.85
C LEU A 55 21.93 -3.53 -9.97
N PRO A 56 22.72 -3.21 -11.01
CA PRO A 56 23.14 -1.84 -11.25
C PRO A 56 21.96 -0.99 -11.76
N ALA A 57 21.92 0.27 -11.35
CA ALA A 57 20.94 1.23 -11.86
C ALA A 57 21.41 1.80 -13.22
N ASN A 58 21.33 0.98 -14.27
CA ASN A 58 21.68 1.35 -15.64
C ASN A 58 20.46 1.33 -16.58
N ALA A 59 20.63 1.72 -17.83
CA ALA A 59 19.56 1.83 -18.81
C ALA A 59 18.89 0.47 -19.10
N GLU A 60 19.65 -0.63 -19.10
CA GLU A 60 19.17 -1.99 -19.34
C GLU A 60 18.26 -2.43 -18.19
N THR A 61 18.76 -2.41 -16.97
CA THR A 61 17.97 -2.77 -15.76
C THR A 61 16.72 -1.88 -15.60
N LEU A 62 16.83 -0.60 -15.97
CA LEU A 62 15.68 0.31 -15.95
C LEU A 62 14.63 -0.08 -17.00
N ALA A 63 15.05 -0.48 -18.20
CA ALA A 63 14.16 -0.95 -19.25
C ALA A 63 13.45 -2.24 -18.85
N ASP A 64 14.19 -3.22 -18.33
CA ASP A 64 13.64 -4.48 -17.83
C ASP A 64 12.62 -4.26 -16.72
N GLY A 65 12.96 -3.39 -15.76
CA GLY A 65 12.06 -3.01 -14.66
C GLY A 65 10.80 -2.33 -15.16
N LYS A 66 10.90 -1.46 -16.16
CA LYS A 66 9.75 -0.81 -16.80
C LYS A 66 8.87 -1.84 -17.52
N GLU A 67 9.47 -2.78 -18.24
CA GLU A 67 8.75 -3.84 -18.93
C GLU A 67 7.99 -4.73 -17.95
N ALA A 68 8.67 -5.27 -16.93
CA ALA A 68 8.03 -6.07 -15.89
C ALA A 68 6.92 -5.30 -15.17
N PHE A 69 7.15 -4.04 -14.82
CA PHE A 69 6.15 -3.17 -14.22
C PHE A 69 4.92 -3.01 -15.12
N SER A 70 5.12 -2.85 -16.42
CA SER A 70 4.03 -2.67 -17.39
C SER A 70 3.11 -3.89 -17.51
N HIS A 71 3.60 -5.08 -17.23
CA HIS A 71 2.82 -6.31 -17.29
C HIS A 71 2.08 -6.63 -15.99
N TYR A 72 2.68 -6.31 -14.84
CA TYR A 72 2.20 -6.83 -13.56
C TYR A 72 1.65 -5.76 -12.61
N CYS A 73 2.03 -4.50 -12.78
CA CYS A 73 1.78 -3.47 -11.77
C CYS A 73 0.83 -2.35 -12.24
N VAL A 74 0.77 -2.08 -13.54
CA VAL A 74 0.03 -0.92 -14.08
C VAL A 74 -1.47 -0.94 -13.82
N ALA A 75 -2.07 -2.12 -13.70
CA ALA A 75 -3.50 -2.25 -13.44
C ALA A 75 -3.94 -1.48 -12.17
N CYS A 76 -3.06 -1.42 -11.18
CA CYS A 76 -3.31 -0.74 -9.91
C CYS A 76 -2.50 0.54 -9.73
N HIS A 77 -1.29 0.59 -10.28
CA HIS A 77 -0.37 1.71 -10.05
C HIS A 77 -0.30 2.72 -11.20
N GLY A 78 -1.02 2.46 -12.31
CA GLY A 78 -0.94 3.28 -13.52
C GLY A 78 0.41 3.14 -14.25
N ASN A 79 0.47 3.60 -15.49
CA ASN A 79 1.70 3.53 -16.29
C ASN A 79 2.86 4.38 -15.73
N ASP A 80 2.52 5.38 -14.96
CA ASP A 80 3.44 6.32 -14.33
C ASP A 80 3.80 5.96 -12.88
N GLY A 81 3.25 4.86 -12.36
CA GLY A 81 3.41 4.46 -10.95
C GLY A 81 2.73 5.41 -9.97
N GLN A 82 1.89 6.33 -10.44
CA GLN A 82 1.24 7.36 -9.63
C GLN A 82 -0.28 7.21 -9.56
N ASN A 83 -0.80 6.08 -10.00
CA ASN A 83 -2.21 5.75 -10.08
C ASN A 83 -2.99 6.65 -11.07
N THR A 84 -2.32 7.43 -11.90
CA THR A 84 -2.98 8.34 -12.82
C THR A 84 -3.85 7.56 -13.80
N GLY A 85 -5.13 7.92 -13.88
CA GLY A 85 -6.09 7.30 -14.78
C GLY A 85 -6.54 5.89 -14.40
N VAL A 86 -6.28 5.43 -13.18
CA VAL A 86 -6.81 4.15 -12.68
C VAL A 86 -8.18 4.39 -12.02
N PRO A 87 -9.32 4.00 -12.66
CA PRO A 87 -10.65 4.49 -12.25
C PRO A 87 -11.11 4.04 -10.88
N PHE A 88 -10.59 2.91 -10.37
CA PHE A 88 -11.04 2.34 -9.11
C PHE A 88 -10.18 2.74 -7.89
N VAL A 89 -9.08 3.48 -8.09
CA VAL A 89 -8.16 3.86 -7.00
C VAL A 89 -8.88 4.64 -5.90
N ASP A 90 -9.79 5.52 -6.29
CA ASP A 90 -10.57 6.34 -5.34
C ASP A 90 -11.57 5.51 -4.50
N HIS A 91 -11.84 4.28 -4.90
CA HIS A 91 -12.78 3.37 -4.23
C HIS A 91 -12.09 2.28 -3.39
N ILE A 92 -10.75 2.24 -3.38
CA ILE A 92 -9.98 1.27 -2.60
C ILE A 92 -9.66 1.82 -1.21
N SER A 93 -9.84 0.99 -0.20
CA SER A 93 -9.46 1.31 1.18
C SER A 93 -8.62 0.17 1.80
N PRO A 94 -7.42 0.45 2.28
CA PRO A 94 -6.71 1.74 2.24
C PRO A 94 -6.35 2.16 0.81
N PRO A 95 -6.20 3.47 0.54
CA PRO A 95 -5.88 3.97 -0.79
C PRO A 95 -4.51 3.47 -1.28
N ILE A 96 -4.39 3.22 -2.58
CA ILE A 96 -3.13 2.84 -3.21
C ILE A 96 -2.22 4.09 -3.23
N PRO A 97 -1.03 4.05 -2.60
CA PRO A 97 -0.13 5.20 -2.63
C PRO A 97 0.52 5.37 -4.00
N SER A 98 0.78 6.63 -4.40
CA SER A 98 1.69 6.90 -5.51
C SER A 98 3.08 6.34 -5.19
N LEU A 99 3.65 5.55 -6.10
CA LEU A 99 4.99 4.99 -5.92
C LEU A 99 6.09 6.08 -5.97
N ALA A 100 5.80 7.25 -6.57
CA ALA A 100 6.68 8.41 -6.55
C ALA A 100 6.55 9.27 -5.29
N SER A 101 5.64 8.91 -4.35
CA SER A 101 5.44 9.68 -3.12
C SER A 101 6.67 9.62 -2.20
N PRO A 102 6.93 10.69 -1.42
CA PRO A 102 8.03 10.69 -0.45
C PRO A 102 7.95 9.54 0.55
N GLU A 103 6.74 9.09 0.91
CA GLU A 103 6.55 7.95 1.80
C GLU A 103 7.10 6.67 1.18
N VAL A 104 6.69 6.33 -0.05
CA VAL A 104 7.16 5.12 -0.74
C VAL A 104 8.66 5.22 -1.04
N GLN A 105 9.14 6.37 -1.48
CA GLN A 105 10.55 6.59 -1.79
C GLN A 105 11.46 6.53 -0.56
N SER A 106 10.92 6.65 0.66
CA SER A 106 11.66 6.53 1.92
C SER A 106 11.93 5.09 2.35
N TYR A 107 11.25 4.09 1.79
CA TYR A 107 11.58 2.67 2.02
C TYR A 107 12.95 2.34 1.43
N THR A 108 13.70 1.44 2.09
CA THR A 108 14.92 0.89 1.49
C THR A 108 14.59 -0.10 0.38
N ASP A 109 15.56 -0.42 -0.49
CA ASP A 109 15.34 -1.38 -1.57
C ASP A 109 14.96 -2.76 -1.04
N GLY A 110 15.58 -3.20 0.06
CA GLY A 110 15.22 -4.46 0.70
C GLY A 110 13.79 -4.46 1.27
N GLN A 111 13.32 -3.31 1.75
CA GLN A 111 11.92 -3.17 2.19
C GLN A 111 10.95 -3.21 1.00
N LEU A 112 11.26 -2.51 -0.10
CA LEU A 112 10.48 -2.60 -1.32
C LEU A 112 10.47 -4.03 -1.87
N LYS A 113 11.62 -4.72 -1.86
CA LYS A 113 11.70 -6.14 -2.25
C LYS A 113 10.78 -7.02 -1.42
N THR A 114 10.78 -6.81 -0.09
CA THR A 114 9.89 -7.55 0.82
C THR A 114 8.40 -7.30 0.51
N ILE A 115 8.05 -6.05 0.19
CA ILE A 115 6.70 -5.69 -0.23
C ILE A 115 6.33 -6.38 -1.54
N LEU A 116 7.21 -6.38 -2.53
CA LEU A 116 6.98 -7.07 -3.80
C LEU A 116 6.90 -8.58 -3.63
N ASP A 117 7.73 -9.18 -2.77
CA ASP A 117 7.70 -10.61 -2.51
C ASP A 117 6.37 -11.08 -1.90
N TYR A 118 5.92 -10.40 -0.87
CA TYR A 118 4.83 -10.91 -0.01
C TYR A 118 3.53 -10.10 -0.11
N GLY A 119 3.54 -8.96 -0.79
CA GLY A 119 2.39 -8.06 -0.84
C GLY A 119 2.13 -7.32 0.46
N ILE A 120 0.99 -6.66 0.54
CA ILE A 120 0.55 -5.93 1.73
C ILE A 120 -0.85 -6.39 2.12
N GLN A 121 -0.97 -7.11 3.23
CA GLN A 121 -2.25 -7.48 3.81
C GLN A 121 -2.70 -6.39 4.81
N PRO A 122 -3.95 -5.96 4.84
CA PRO A 122 -5.10 -6.37 4.03
C PRO A 122 -5.37 -5.47 2.80
N SER A 123 -4.37 -4.72 2.29
CA SER A 123 -4.57 -3.72 1.23
C SER A 123 -4.94 -4.31 -0.15
N GLY A 124 -4.85 -5.62 -0.31
CA GLY A 124 -5.12 -6.28 -1.57
C GLY A 124 -3.94 -6.26 -2.57
N MET A 125 -2.78 -5.66 -2.23
CA MET A 125 -1.58 -5.78 -3.04
C MET A 125 -1.06 -7.22 -2.96
N PRO A 126 -1.04 -7.99 -4.07
CA PRO A 126 -0.57 -9.37 -4.05
C PRO A 126 0.95 -9.43 -3.93
N GLY A 127 1.47 -10.53 -3.37
CA GLY A 127 2.89 -10.86 -3.46
C GLY A 127 3.22 -11.49 -4.81
N SER A 128 4.42 -11.22 -5.31
CA SER A 128 4.90 -11.70 -6.62
C SER A 128 5.99 -12.75 -6.50
N LYS A 129 6.35 -13.18 -5.29
CA LYS A 129 7.34 -14.23 -5.07
C LYS A 129 6.89 -15.55 -5.71
N GLY A 130 7.74 -16.12 -6.58
CA GLY A 130 7.43 -17.33 -7.31
C GLY A 130 6.57 -17.12 -8.57
N VAL A 131 6.11 -15.87 -8.82
CA VAL A 131 5.49 -15.45 -10.07
C VAL A 131 6.52 -14.73 -10.95
N LEU A 132 7.25 -13.80 -10.34
CA LEU A 132 8.37 -13.09 -10.95
C LEU A 132 9.69 -13.63 -10.41
N SER A 133 10.73 -13.59 -11.24
CA SER A 133 12.10 -13.87 -10.82
C SER A 133 12.63 -12.78 -9.87
N ASP A 134 13.68 -13.10 -9.13
CA ASP A 134 14.34 -12.12 -8.27
C ASP A 134 14.89 -10.93 -9.06
N ASP A 135 15.43 -11.17 -10.25
CA ASP A 135 15.99 -10.13 -11.11
C ASP A 135 14.88 -9.18 -11.62
N GLU A 136 13.72 -9.71 -12.02
CA GLU A 136 12.56 -8.89 -12.39
C GLU A 136 12.09 -8.03 -11.21
N LEU A 137 12.01 -8.60 -10.01
CA LEU A 137 11.60 -7.85 -8.81
C LEU A 137 12.61 -6.75 -8.46
N TRP A 138 13.92 -7.02 -8.60
CA TRP A 138 14.94 -6.01 -8.36
C TRP A 138 14.98 -4.93 -9.45
N SER A 139 14.75 -5.28 -10.71
CA SER A 139 14.65 -4.32 -11.80
C SER A 139 13.42 -3.41 -11.66
N ILE A 140 12.29 -3.95 -11.20
CA ILE A 140 11.10 -3.13 -10.85
C ILE A 140 11.45 -2.08 -9.79
N ILE A 141 12.27 -2.42 -8.79
CA ILE A 141 12.71 -1.46 -7.78
C ILE A 141 13.57 -0.36 -8.41
N VAL A 142 14.47 -0.71 -9.33
CA VAL A 142 15.23 0.29 -10.09
C VAL A 142 14.29 1.23 -10.83
N PHE A 143 13.27 0.71 -11.51
CA PHE A 143 12.28 1.52 -12.20
C PHE A 143 11.52 2.45 -11.24
N ILE A 144 11.02 1.93 -10.10
CA ILE A 144 10.33 2.73 -9.08
C ILE A 144 11.19 3.90 -8.56
N ARG A 145 12.51 3.69 -8.42
CA ARG A 145 13.46 4.74 -8.01
C ARG A 145 13.67 5.83 -9.04
N HIS A 146 13.37 5.55 -10.31
CA HIS A 146 13.52 6.49 -11.43
C HIS A 146 12.20 7.10 -11.89
N LEU A 147 11.11 6.86 -11.16
CA LEU A 147 9.83 7.51 -11.46
C LEU A 147 9.97 9.03 -11.36
N PRO A 148 9.32 9.77 -12.25
CA PRO A 148 9.28 11.23 -12.17
C PRO A 148 8.57 11.68 -10.89
N PRO A 149 8.84 12.89 -10.40
CA PRO A 149 8.19 13.42 -9.21
C PRO A 149 6.66 13.32 -9.28
N ALA A 150 6.03 13.07 -8.14
CA ALA A 150 4.58 12.93 -8.06
C ALA A 150 3.86 14.14 -8.68
N GLY A 151 2.90 13.86 -9.56
CA GLY A 151 2.11 14.88 -10.25
C GLY A 151 2.81 15.58 -11.42
N SER A 152 4.06 15.24 -11.74
CA SER A 152 4.81 15.93 -12.81
C SER A 152 4.40 15.56 -14.24
N GLN A 153 3.70 14.43 -14.43
CA GLN A 153 3.37 13.88 -15.76
C GLN A 153 1.93 14.20 -16.23
N GLY A 154 1.09 14.72 -15.34
CA GLY A 154 -0.32 14.93 -15.64
C GLY A 154 -1.10 13.62 -15.84
N THR A 155 -2.29 13.72 -16.40
CA THR A 155 -3.14 12.55 -16.73
C THR A 155 -2.75 11.99 -18.10
N PRO A 156 -2.42 10.69 -18.22
CA PRO A 156 -2.15 10.07 -19.53
C PRO A 156 -3.33 10.20 -20.48
N GLU A 157 -3.07 10.46 -21.76
CA GLU A 157 -4.12 10.67 -22.79
C GLU A 157 -5.10 9.50 -22.89
N MET A 158 -4.62 8.26 -22.65
CA MET A 158 -5.46 7.06 -22.70
C MET A 158 -6.62 7.03 -21.68
N TYR A 159 -6.60 7.92 -20.71
CA TYR A 159 -7.62 8.02 -19.65
C TYR A 159 -8.43 9.34 -19.70
N THR A 160 -8.29 10.13 -20.75
CA THR A 160 -8.98 11.42 -20.91
C THR A 160 -10.32 11.32 -21.66
N HIS A 161 -10.94 10.14 -21.69
CA HIS A 161 -12.24 9.91 -22.38
C HIS A 161 -13.42 10.03 -21.45
#